data_a7b5e89894be2902a1b19173509fac5c
#
_entry.id   a7b5e89894be2902a1b19173509fac5c
#
_cell.length_a   1.000
_cell.length_b   1.000
_cell.length_c   1.000
_cell.angle_alpha   90.00
_cell.angle_beta   90.00
_cell.angle_gamma   90.00
#
_symmetry.space_group_name_H-M   'P 1'
#
loop_
_entity.id
_entity.type
_entity.pdbx_description
1 polymer ?
#
loop_
_entity_poly.entity_id
_entity_poly.type
_entity_poly.pdbx_seq_one_letter_code
_entity_poly.pdbx_strand_id
1 'polypeptide(L)'
;MVHHIVMWKFKPEIEESKKPELKKAMEENLKSLVGKVPGLLTVDFVTDPIPSSTHDMALVATMEKAEDIKVYGSHPEHVKVADTYVRPYTTERACLDYED
;
A
#
# COMPACT_ATOMS: atom_id res chain seq x y z
N MET A 1 -5.88 14.08 11.97
CA MET A 1 -5.02 13.30 11.06
C MET A 1 -5.80 12.14 10.48
N VAL A 2 -5.65 11.90 9.22
CA VAL A 2 -6.35 10.82 8.50
C VAL A 2 -5.41 9.63 8.35
N HIS A 3 -5.95 8.44 8.60
CA HIS A 3 -5.23 7.17 8.47
C HIS A 3 -5.85 6.36 7.34
N HIS A 4 -5.02 5.87 6.45
CA HIS A 4 -5.41 5.09 5.28
C HIS A 4 -4.72 3.73 5.37
N ILE A 5 -5.50 2.67 5.55
CA ILE A 5 -4.98 1.32 5.71
C ILE A 5 -5.50 0.46 4.57
N VAL A 6 -4.57 -0.17 3.85
CA VAL A 6 -4.91 -1.07 2.75
C VAL A 6 -4.17 -2.38 2.95
N MET A 7 -4.87 -3.48 2.79
CA MET A 7 -4.29 -4.82 2.90
C MET A 7 -4.54 -5.60 1.62
N TRP A 8 -3.59 -6.48 1.29
CA TRP A 8 -3.71 -7.34 0.11
C TRP A 8 -3.25 -8.75 0.43
N LYS A 9 -3.68 -9.69 -0.41
CA LYS A 9 -3.09 -11.02 -0.49
C LYS A 9 -2.35 -11.14 -1.81
N PHE A 10 -1.35 -11.98 -1.87
CA PHE A 10 -0.78 -12.37 -3.16
C PHE A 10 -1.77 -13.21 -3.94
N LYS A 11 -1.76 -13.07 -5.26
CA LYS A 11 -2.50 -13.96 -6.14
C LYS A 11 -1.99 -15.40 -5.94
N PRO A 12 -2.87 -16.42 -6.04
CA PRO A 12 -2.47 -17.81 -5.81
C PRO A 12 -1.31 -18.31 -6.68
N GLU A 13 -1.18 -17.75 -7.87
CA GLU A 13 -0.13 -18.17 -8.82
C GLU A 13 1.26 -17.62 -8.50
N ILE A 14 1.38 -16.70 -7.52
CA ILE A 14 2.69 -16.13 -7.16
C ILE A 14 3.51 -17.17 -6.39
N GLU A 15 4.71 -17.48 -6.89
CA GLU A 15 5.62 -18.41 -6.26
C GLU A 15 6.17 -17.88 -4.95
N GLU A 16 6.31 -18.74 -3.94
CA GLU A 16 6.82 -18.36 -2.62
C GLU A 16 8.19 -17.70 -2.71
N SER A 17 9.06 -18.19 -3.59
CA SER A 17 10.41 -17.66 -3.75
C SER A 17 10.44 -16.23 -4.27
N LYS A 18 9.37 -15.75 -4.88
CA LYS A 18 9.27 -14.39 -5.44
C LYS A 18 8.72 -13.40 -4.44
N LYS A 19 8.02 -13.85 -3.42
CA LYS A 19 7.30 -12.97 -2.50
C LYS A 19 8.19 -11.98 -1.75
N PRO A 20 9.36 -12.36 -1.21
CA PRO A 20 10.19 -11.39 -0.49
C PRO A 20 10.62 -10.20 -1.36
N GLU A 21 11.05 -10.44 -2.60
CA GLU A 21 11.48 -9.34 -3.48
C GLU A 21 10.30 -8.48 -3.94
N LEU A 22 9.13 -9.09 -4.15
CA LEU A 22 7.93 -8.34 -4.51
C LEU A 22 7.49 -7.42 -3.37
N LYS A 23 7.49 -7.92 -2.13
CA LYS A 23 7.17 -7.12 -0.95
C LYS A 23 8.13 -5.96 -0.79
N LYS A 24 9.43 -6.20 -1.00
CA LYS A 24 10.45 -5.16 -0.88
C LYS A 24 10.25 -4.07 -1.93
N ALA A 25 9.93 -4.46 -3.16
CA ALA A 25 9.66 -3.49 -4.23
C ALA A 25 8.42 -2.66 -3.93
N MET A 26 7.36 -3.29 -3.42
CA MET A 26 6.15 -2.57 -2.99
C MET A 26 6.48 -1.55 -1.91
N GLU A 27 7.20 -1.97 -0.87
CA GLU A 27 7.58 -1.11 0.25
C GLU A 27 8.38 0.10 -0.22
N GLU A 28 9.44 -0.13 -0.98
CA GLU A 28 10.32 0.95 -1.45
C GLU A 28 9.57 1.96 -2.31
N ASN A 29 8.76 1.47 -3.24
CA ASN A 29 8.09 2.34 -4.20
C ASN A 29 6.89 3.08 -3.59
N LEU A 30 6.14 2.44 -2.69
CA LEU A 30 5.06 3.12 -2.01
C LEU A 30 5.59 4.18 -1.03
N LYS A 31 6.66 3.88 -0.29
CA LYS A 31 7.29 4.86 0.59
C LYS A 31 7.86 6.04 -0.17
N SER A 32 8.33 5.83 -1.39
CA SER A 32 8.89 6.92 -2.21
C SER A 32 7.86 7.98 -2.60
N LEU A 33 6.57 7.70 -2.41
CA LEU A 33 5.51 8.66 -2.73
C LEU A 33 5.40 9.81 -1.74
N VAL A 34 5.96 9.66 -0.55
CA VAL A 34 6.05 10.79 0.40
C VAL A 34 6.94 11.86 -0.21
N GLY A 35 6.41 13.08 -0.26
CA GLY A 35 7.09 14.20 -0.92
C GLY A 35 6.72 14.35 -2.40
N LYS A 36 6.09 13.35 -3.02
CA LYS A 36 5.63 13.42 -4.40
C LYS A 36 4.12 13.65 -4.50
N VAL A 37 3.36 13.14 -3.52
CA VAL A 37 1.89 13.26 -3.51
C VAL A 37 1.49 14.29 -2.46
N PRO A 38 0.81 15.38 -2.86
CA PRO A 38 0.37 16.40 -1.90
C PRO A 38 -0.54 15.80 -0.82
N GLY A 39 -0.32 16.22 0.43
CA GLY A 39 -1.14 15.78 1.55
C GLY A 39 -0.73 14.45 2.17
N LEU A 40 0.09 13.66 1.49
CA LEU A 40 0.61 12.41 2.03
C LEU A 40 1.75 12.71 3.01
N LEU A 41 1.56 12.33 4.28
CA LEU A 41 2.51 12.64 5.35
C LEU A 41 3.50 11.50 5.59
N THR A 42 2.97 10.29 5.81
CA THR A 42 3.80 9.10 6.08
C THR A 42 3.26 7.89 5.36
N VAL A 43 4.16 6.96 5.08
CA VAL A 43 3.82 5.64 4.57
C VAL A 43 4.65 4.61 5.33
N ASP A 44 3.95 3.67 5.96
CA ASP A 44 4.55 2.46 6.50
C ASP A 44 4.03 1.28 5.69
N PHE A 45 4.86 0.26 5.52
CA PHE A 45 4.47 -0.93 4.80
C PHE A 45 4.85 -2.17 5.62
N VAL A 46 3.84 -3.00 5.90
CA VAL A 46 4.04 -4.24 6.66
C VAL A 46 4.35 -5.35 5.68
N THR A 47 5.58 -5.88 5.76
CA THR A 47 6.05 -6.96 4.89
C THR A 47 6.03 -8.32 5.57
N ASP A 48 5.96 -8.34 6.90
CA ASP A 48 6.14 -9.57 7.67
C ASP A 48 5.06 -9.70 8.76
N PRO A 49 3.80 -9.94 8.36
CA PRO A 49 2.72 -10.10 9.34
C PRO A 49 2.90 -11.39 10.14
N ILE A 50 2.35 -11.42 11.37
CA ILE A 50 2.36 -12.62 12.18
C ILE A 50 1.30 -13.62 11.69
N PRO A 51 1.41 -14.92 12.07
CA PRO A 51 0.54 -15.97 11.51
C PRO A 51 -0.96 -15.82 11.71
N SER A 52 -1.40 -15.02 12.68
CA SER A 52 -2.83 -14.75 12.90
C SER A 52 -3.45 -13.85 11.82
N SER A 53 -2.62 -13.26 10.94
CA SER A 53 -3.08 -12.33 9.92
C SER A 53 -3.81 -13.04 8.78
N THR A 54 -4.82 -12.38 8.24
CA THR A 54 -5.59 -12.90 7.09
C THR A 54 -4.97 -12.46 5.76
N HIS A 55 -4.16 -11.41 5.77
CA HIS A 55 -3.58 -10.83 4.56
C HIS A 55 -2.06 -10.91 4.62
N ASP A 56 -1.41 -10.71 3.47
CA ASP A 56 0.02 -10.94 3.31
C ASP A 56 0.87 -9.68 3.47
N MET A 57 0.29 -8.51 3.27
CA MET A 57 0.97 -7.23 3.42
C MET A 57 -0.04 -6.11 3.63
N ALA A 58 0.44 -4.98 4.17
CA ALA A 58 -0.41 -3.82 4.41
C ALA A 58 0.35 -2.52 4.19
N LEU A 59 -0.37 -1.54 3.67
CA LEU A 59 0.05 -0.14 3.64
C LEU A 59 -0.65 0.57 4.81
N VAL A 60 0.11 1.34 5.57
CA VAL A 60 -0.44 2.21 6.60
C VAL A 60 0.07 3.62 6.33
N ALA A 61 -0.81 4.48 5.83
CA ALA A 61 -0.44 5.83 5.44
C ALA A 61 -1.19 6.86 6.28
N THR A 62 -0.59 8.03 6.46
CA THR A 62 -1.27 9.17 7.08
C THR A 62 -1.33 10.34 6.12
N MET A 63 -2.41 11.10 6.21
CA MET A 63 -2.67 12.27 5.37
C MET A 63 -3.21 13.40 6.23
N GLU A 64 -3.10 14.63 5.72
CA GLU A 64 -3.55 15.80 6.48
C GLU A 64 -5.07 15.82 6.63
N LYS A 65 -5.81 15.48 5.58
CA LYS A 65 -7.27 15.57 5.56
C LYS A 65 -7.89 14.49 4.66
N ALA A 66 -9.18 14.25 4.86
CA ALA A 66 -9.89 13.17 4.16
C ALA A 66 -9.84 13.30 2.63
N GLU A 67 -9.89 14.53 2.10
CA GLU A 67 -9.83 14.76 0.66
C GLU A 67 -8.52 14.28 0.04
N ASP A 68 -7.45 14.21 0.83
CA ASP A 68 -6.14 13.77 0.35
C ASP A 68 -6.10 12.30 -0.04
N ILE A 69 -7.01 11.48 0.49
CA ILE A 69 -7.11 10.07 0.09
C ILE A 69 -7.45 9.96 -1.40
N LYS A 70 -8.41 10.75 -1.86
CA LYS A 70 -8.79 10.77 -3.27
C LYS A 70 -7.68 11.32 -4.15
N VAL A 71 -7.00 12.37 -3.70
CA VAL A 71 -5.85 12.94 -4.41
C VAL A 71 -4.76 11.88 -4.54
N TYR A 72 -4.46 11.18 -3.46
CA TYR A 72 -3.48 10.10 -3.44
C TYR A 72 -3.87 8.99 -4.44
N GLY A 73 -5.09 8.50 -4.37
CA GLY A 73 -5.55 7.39 -5.21
C GLY A 73 -5.48 7.67 -6.70
N SER A 74 -5.76 8.92 -7.11
CA SER A 74 -5.76 9.31 -8.52
C SER A 74 -4.46 9.95 -8.99
N HIS A 75 -3.51 10.19 -8.09
CA HIS A 75 -2.25 10.86 -8.45
C HIS A 75 -1.44 9.98 -9.42
N PRO A 76 -0.92 10.55 -10.52
CA PRO A 76 -0.17 9.77 -11.51
C PRO A 76 0.99 8.97 -10.94
N GLU A 77 1.71 9.52 -9.96
CA GLU A 77 2.83 8.81 -9.33
C GLU A 77 2.35 7.61 -8.55
N HIS A 78 1.22 7.70 -7.84
CA HIS A 78 0.63 6.57 -7.14
C HIS A 78 0.12 5.52 -8.12
N VAL A 79 -0.60 5.93 -9.15
CA VAL A 79 -1.15 5.01 -10.15
C VAL A 79 -0.03 4.21 -10.82
N LYS A 80 1.07 4.88 -11.16
CA LYS A 80 2.24 4.22 -11.76
C LYS A 80 2.81 3.15 -10.83
N VAL A 81 2.99 3.46 -9.56
CA VAL A 81 3.50 2.50 -8.58
C VAL A 81 2.54 1.33 -8.40
N ALA A 82 1.25 1.62 -8.23
CA ALA A 82 0.24 0.59 -8.04
C ALA A 82 0.16 -0.37 -9.24
N ASP A 83 0.17 0.18 -10.45
CA ASP A 83 0.04 -0.62 -11.67
C ASP A 83 1.30 -1.43 -11.98
N THR A 84 2.46 -0.96 -11.54
CA THR A 84 3.74 -1.62 -11.82
C THR A 84 4.09 -2.67 -10.76
N TYR A 85 3.90 -2.32 -9.48
CA TYR A 85 4.46 -3.11 -8.37
C TYR A 85 3.42 -3.81 -7.49
N VAL A 86 2.16 -3.40 -7.52
CA VAL A 86 1.14 -3.91 -6.60
C VAL A 86 0.06 -4.72 -7.31
N ARG A 87 -0.70 -4.08 -8.18
CA ARG A 87 -1.88 -4.70 -8.81
C ARG A 87 -1.61 -5.98 -9.59
N PRO A 88 -0.48 -6.11 -10.31
CA PRO A 88 -0.21 -7.34 -11.05
C PRO A 88 -0.07 -8.58 -10.17
N TYR A 89 0.28 -8.40 -8.90
CA TYR A 89 0.65 -9.50 -8.01
C TYR A 89 -0.34 -9.75 -6.87
N THR A 90 -1.33 -8.87 -6.69
CA THR A 90 -2.18 -8.89 -5.50
C THR A 90 -3.66 -9.07 -5.84
N THR A 91 -4.40 -9.53 -4.82
CA THR A 91 -5.83 -9.75 -4.86
C THR A 91 -6.42 -9.48 -3.48
N GLU A 92 -7.74 -9.55 -3.36
CA GLU A 92 -8.50 -9.41 -2.10
C GLU A 92 -8.10 -8.15 -1.31
N ARG A 93 -8.10 -7.03 -1.99
CA ARG A 93 -7.80 -5.74 -1.38
C ARG A 93 -8.88 -5.38 -0.35
N ALA A 94 -8.43 -5.00 0.84
CA ALA A 94 -9.29 -4.45 1.89
C ALA A 94 -8.79 -3.05 2.25
N CYS A 95 -9.70 -2.14 2.57
CA CYS A 95 -9.36 -0.76 2.88
C CYS A 95 -10.17 -0.28 4.08
N LEU A 96 -9.49 0.42 5.00
CA LEU A 96 -10.13 1.12 6.10
C LEU A 96 -9.49 2.50 6.22
N ASP A 97 -10.33 3.53 6.16
CA ASP A 97 -9.90 4.92 6.36
C ASP A 97 -10.59 5.47 7.61
N TYR A 98 -9.84 6.17 8.45
CA TYR A 98 -10.43 6.82 9.62
C TYR A 98 -9.69 8.09 9.97
N GLU A 99 -10.33 8.93 10.74
CA GLU A 99 -9.77 10.20 11.18
C GLU A 99 -9.83 10.31 12.70
N ASP A 100 -8.73 10.76 13.31
CA ASP A 100 -8.66 11.01 14.75
C ASP A 100 -8.36 12.46 15.08
#